data_ee349d6684e25c3a582cd7cb0b8c1283
#
_entry.id   ee349d6684e25c3a582cd7cb0b8c1283
#
_cell.length_a   1.000
_cell.length_b   1.000
_cell.length_c   1.000
_cell.angle_alpha   90.00
_cell.angle_beta   90.00
_cell.angle_gamma   90.00
#
_symmetry.space_group_name_H-M   'P 1'
#
loop_
_entity.id
_entity.type
_entity.pdbx_description
1 polymer ?
#
loop_
_entity_poly.entity_id
_entity_poly.type
_entity_poly.pdbx_seq_one_letter_code
_entity_poly.pdbx_strand_id
1 'polypeptide(L)'
;MPNKETFYITTPIYYPSDNLHIGHAYTTVAADTMARFKKQEGYDTFFLTGTDEHGQKIERKAQAKGVTPQAYVDEIVRGIKELWKLMDVDYDDFIRTSDERHVKAVQKIFRRLYEQGDIYKGSYEGWYCTPCESFFTEMQLKDGCCPDCGRPVEKTNEEAYFFKLGKYQQWMIDYIEQHPDFIQPASRRNEMLNNFLRPGLQDLCVSRTSIKWGVPVDFDPKHTVYVWLDALTNYITALG
;
A
#
# COMPACT_ATOMS: atom_id res chain seq x y z
N MET A 1 16.75 -31.29 -12.83
CA MET A 1 15.31 -31.12 -13.17
C MET A 1 15.21 -29.86 -14.00
N PRO A 2 14.43 -29.77 -15.07
CA PRO A 2 14.24 -28.50 -15.76
C PRO A 2 13.69 -27.48 -14.76
N ASN A 3 14.19 -26.24 -14.83
CA ASN A 3 13.65 -25.17 -14.00
C ASN A 3 12.16 -25.05 -14.28
N LYS A 4 11.33 -25.18 -13.25
CA LYS A 4 9.90 -24.91 -13.36
C LYS A 4 9.71 -23.42 -13.68
N GLU A 5 8.74 -23.11 -14.51
CA GLU A 5 8.28 -21.71 -14.65
C GLU A 5 7.72 -21.22 -13.33
N THR A 6 8.04 -19.99 -12.98
CA THR A 6 7.58 -19.35 -11.73
C THR A 6 6.25 -18.63 -11.95
N PHE A 7 5.38 -18.66 -10.94
CA PHE A 7 4.12 -17.91 -10.93
C PHE A 7 3.92 -17.24 -9.57
N TYR A 8 3.96 -15.91 -9.56
CA TYR A 8 3.73 -15.10 -8.37
C TYR A 8 2.34 -14.46 -8.45
N ILE A 9 1.53 -14.66 -7.42
CA ILE A 9 0.20 -14.07 -7.30
C ILE A 9 0.00 -13.44 -5.93
N THR A 10 -0.64 -12.28 -5.90
CA THR A 10 -0.91 -11.55 -4.67
C THR A 10 -2.37 -11.13 -4.57
N THR A 11 -2.89 -11.02 -3.34
CA THR A 11 -4.03 -10.17 -3.05
C THR A 11 -3.57 -8.75 -2.76
N PRO A 12 -4.46 -7.74 -2.74
CA PRO A 12 -4.19 -6.54 -1.97
C PRO A 12 -3.90 -6.93 -0.51
N ILE A 13 -3.02 -6.20 0.18
CA ILE A 13 -2.90 -6.33 1.63
C ILE A 13 -4.07 -5.59 2.28
N TYR A 14 -4.74 -6.23 3.22
CA TYR A 14 -5.99 -5.73 3.79
C TYR A 14 -5.74 -4.80 4.97
N TYR A 15 -6.47 -3.69 5.01
CA TYR A 15 -6.35 -2.71 6.09
C TYR A 15 -7.13 -3.20 7.33
N PRO A 16 -6.46 -3.59 8.43
CA PRO A 16 -7.08 -4.26 9.58
C PRO A 16 -7.74 -3.24 10.52
N SER A 17 -8.56 -2.37 9.99
CA SER A 17 -9.28 -1.38 10.79
C SER A 17 -10.58 -1.93 11.38
N ASP A 18 -11.12 -3.01 10.80
CA ASP A 18 -12.33 -3.70 11.19
C ASP A 18 -12.35 -5.14 10.67
N ASN A 19 -13.42 -5.88 10.96
CA ASN A 19 -13.63 -7.22 10.42
C ASN A 19 -13.68 -7.19 8.90
N LEU A 20 -13.12 -8.23 8.28
CA LEU A 20 -13.22 -8.41 6.85
C LEU A 20 -14.66 -8.71 6.43
N HIS A 21 -14.99 -8.37 5.19
CA HIS A 21 -16.29 -8.64 4.57
C HIS A 21 -16.15 -9.53 3.34
N ILE A 22 -17.27 -9.93 2.74
CA ILE A 22 -17.31 -10.86 1.60
C ILE A 22 -16.45 -10.41 0.40
N GLY A 23 -16.23 -9.10 0.20
CA GLY A 23 -15.35 -8.60 -0.85
C GLY A 23 -13.88 -9.01 -0.68
N HIS A 24 -13.38 -9.02 0.57
CA HIS A 24 -12.03 -9.51 0.87
C HIS A 24 -11.94 -11.03 0.63
N ALA A 25 -12.96 -11.77 1.09
CA ALA A 25 -13.04 -13.21 0.88
C ALA A 25 -13.05 -13.56 -0.61
N TYR A 26 -13.86 -12.85 -1.41
CA TYR A 26 -13.93 -13.04 -2.86
C TYR A 26 -12.55 -12.89 -3.53
N THR A 27 -11.84 -11.81 -3.23
CA THR A 27 -10.52 -11.55 -3.82
C THR A 27 -9.50 -12.63 -3.42
N THR A 28 -9.51 -13.03 -2.13
CA THR A 28 -8.57 -14.03 -1.62
C THR A 28 -8.83 -15.43 -2.21
N VAL A 29 -10.09 -15.85 -2.29
CA VAL A 29 -10.47 -17.14 -2.90
C VAL A 29 -10.15 -17.16 -4.40
N ALA A 30 -10.34 -16.05 -5.11
CA ALA A 30 -9.98 -15.98 -6.52
C ALA A 30 -8.46 -16.16 -6.72
N ALA A 31 -7.64 -15.53 -5.88
CA ALA A 31 -6.18 -15.67 -5.93
C ALA A 31 -5.74 -17.10 -5.54
N ASP A 32 -6.31 -17.68 -4.49
CA ASP A 32 -6.04 -19.06 -4.06
C ASP A 32 -6.39 -20.07 -5.16
N THR A 33 -7.56 -19.91 -5.79
CA THR A 33 -7.99 -20.77 -6.90
C THR A 33 -6.98 -20.73 -8.05
N MET A 34 -6.50 -19.55 -8.43
CA MET A 34 -5.50 -19.40 -9.47
C MET A 34 -4.15 -20.00 -9.06
N ALA A 35 -3.72 -19.80 -7.81
CA ALA A 35 -2.49 -20.38 -7.29
C ALA A 35 -2.53 -21.92 -7.35
N ARG A 36 -3.63 -22.53 -6.88
CA ARG A 36 -3.85 -23.98 -6.94
C ARG A 36 -3.86 -24.51 -8.38
N PHE A 37 -4.53 -23.78 -9.29
CA PHE A 37 -4.55 -24.15 -10.70
C PHE A 37 -3.14 -24.14 -11.30
N LYS A 38 -2.34 -23.10 -11.02
CA LYS A 38 -0.96 -23.02 -11.51
C LYS A 38 -0.04 -24.09 -10.89
N LYS A 39 -0.22 -24.42 -9.61
CA LYS A 39 0.47 -25.55 -8.98
C LYS A 39 0.16 -26.88 -9.72
N GLN A 40 -1.10 -27.10 -10.13
CA GLN A 40 -1.50 -28.30 -10.90
C GLN A 40 -0.92 -28.31 -12.32
N GLU A 41 -0.75 -27.15 -12.96
CA GLU A 41 -0.05 -27.03 -14.25
C GLU A 41 1.46 -27.25 -14.14
N GLY A 42 2.01 -27.37 -12.93
CA GLY A 42 3.41 -27.67 -12.70
C GLY A 42 4.31 -26.44 -12.46
N TYR A 43 3.74 -25.26 -12.33
CA TYR A 43 4.48 -24.04 -11.98
C TYR A 43 5.05 -24.10 -10.56
N ASP A 44 6.17 -23.40 -10.34
CA ASP A 44 6.65 -23.04 -9.02
C ASP A 44 5.89 -21.77 -8.58
N THR A 45 4.88 -21.98 -7.75
CA THR A 45 3.88 -20.94 -7.43
C THR A 45 4.14 -20.35 -6.05
N PHE A 46 4.09 -19.03 -5.95
CA PHE A 46 4.13 -18.31 -4.68
C PHE A 46 2.89 -17.41 -4.54
N PHE A 47 2.05 -17.68 -3.55
CA PHE A 47 0.84 -16.91 -3.26
C PHE A 47 1.04 -16.07 -1.99
N LEU A 48 1.02 -14.74 -2.16
CA LEU A 48 1.13 -13.76 -1.07
C LEU A 48 -0.22 -13.14 -0.73
N THR A 49 -0.52 -13.07 0.55
CA THR A 49 -1.56 -12.21 1.11
C THR A 49 -1.01 -11.49 2.35
N GLY A 50 -1.78 -10.59 2.95
CA GLY A 50 -1.28 -9.89 4.14
C GLY A 50 -2.14 -8.74 4.60
N THR A 51 -1.55 -7.92 5.48
CA THR A 51 -2.22 -6.76 6.09
C THR A 51 -1.38 -5.49 6.03
N ASP A 52 -2.05 -4.38 5.71
CA ASP A 52 -1.52 -3.01 5.80
C ASP A 52 -1.92 -2.43 7.17
N GLU A 53 -0.96 -2.39 8.11
CA GLU A 53 -1.23 -2.20 9.54
C GLU A 53 -0.92 -0.83 10.07
N HIS A 54 -0.31 0.04 9.26
CA HIS A 54 0.14 1.35 9.69
C HIS A 54 -0.93 2.44 9.47
N GLY A 55 -0.69 3.62 10.02
CA GLY A 55 -1.53 4.79 9.79
C GLY A 55 -2.33 5.27 11.00
N GLN A 56 -2.78 6.51 10.89
CA GLN A 56 -3.44 7.23 11.98
C GLN A 56 -4.78 6.60 12.40
N LYS A 57 -5.50 5.97 11.47
CA LYS A 57 -6.78 5.33 11.76
C LYS A 57 -6.62 4.14 12.71
N ILE A 58 -5.58 3.33 12.53
CA ILE A 58 -5.24 2.23 13.44
C ILE A 58 -4.82 2.77 14.80
N GLU A 59 -3.95 3.78 14.82
CA GLU A 59 -3.51 4.43 16.06
C GLU A 59 -4.69 4.94 16.89
N ARG A 60 -5.63 5.68 16.26
CA ARG A 60 -6.85 6.18 16.92
C ARG A 60 -7.75 5.05 17.44
N LYS A 61 -7.92 3.96 16.68
CA LYS A 61 -8.74 2.81 17.11
C LYS A 61 -8.11 2.06 18.28
N ALA A 62 -6.79 1.88 18.27
CA ALA A 62 -6.05 1.28 19.38
C ALA A 62 -6.18 2.13 20.64
N GLN A 63 -5.99 3.44 20.52
CA GLN A 63 -6.16 4.38 21.62
C GLN A 63 -7.59 4.33 22.20
N ALA A 64 -8.61 4.30 21.35
CA ALA A 64 -10.00 4.19 21.80
C ALA A 64 -10.31 2.88 22.56
N LYS A 65 -9.57 1.79 22.26
CA LYS A 65 -9.65 0.51 22.98
C LYS A 65 -8.69 0.45 24.20
N GLY A 66 -7.84 1.45 24.41
CA GLY A 66 -6.87 1.46 25.53
C GLY A 66 -5.73 0.44 25.36
N VAL A 67 -5.38 0.09 24.12
CA VAL A 67 -4.30 -0.86 23.79
C VAL A 67 -3.26 -0.21 22.89
N THR A 68 -2.08 -0.86 22.73
CA THR A 68 -1.10 -0.42 21.75
C THR A 68 -1.57 -0.71 20.33
N PRO A 69 -1.13 0.07 19.30
CA PRO A 69 -1.43 -0.24 17.91
C PRO A 69 -1.03 -1.66 17.51
N GLN A 70 0.14 -2.15 17.97
CA GLN A 70 0.58 -3.53 17.70
C GLN A 70 -0.39 -4.56 18.28
N ALA A 71 -0.80 -4.43 19.54
CA ALA A 71 -1.74 -5.35 20.16
C ALA A 71 -3.12 -5.32 19.46
N TYR A 72 -3.54 -4.14 18.99
CA TYR A 72 -4.77 -3.98 18.23
C TYR A 72 -4.74 -4.76 16.92
N VAL A 73 -3.68 -4.58 16.11
CA VAL A 73 -3.57 -5.27 14.81
C VAL A 73 -3.31 -6.77 14.99
N ASP A 74 -2.59 -7.20 16.03
CA ASP A 74 -2.35 -8.61 16.33
C ASP A 74 -3.65 -9.38 16.59
N GLU A 75 -4.62 -8.76 17.28
CA GLU A 75 -5.94 -9.33 17.52
C GLU A 75 -6.70 -9.54 16.20
N ILE A 76 -6.73 -8.50 15.35
CA ILE A 76 -7.46 -8.56 14.08
C ILE A 76 -6.80 -9.53 13.10
N VAL A 77 -5.47 -9.52 13.00
CA VAL A 77 -4.72 -10.44 12.12
C VAL A 77 -4.95 -11.89 12.52
N ARG A 78 -5.06 -12.19 13.81
CA ARG A 78 -5.43 -13.53 14.28
C ARG A 78 -6.78 -13.96 13.70
N GLY A 79 -7.79 -13.10 13.79
CA GLY A 79 -9.12 -13.37 13.22
C GLY A 79 -9.09 -13.53 11.70
N ILE A 80 -8.27 -12.74 11.00
CA ILE A 80 -8.08 -12.88 9.54
C ILE A 80 -7.48 -14.25 9.20
N LYS A 81 -6.43 -14.67 9.91
CA LYS A 81 -5.79 -15.97 9.67
C LYS A 81 -6.73 -17.14 9.99
N GLU A 82 -7.56 -17.01 11.02
CA GLU A 82 -8.60 -18.00 11.33
C GLU A 82 -9.66 -18.07 10.23
N LEU A 83 -10.07 -16.92 9.68
CA LEU A 83 -10.99 -16.87 8.54
C LEU A 83 -10.40 -17.55 7.31
N TRP A 84 -9.13 -17.27 6.96
CA TRP A 84 -8.47 -17.93 5.83
C TRP A 84 -8.35 -19.44 6.02
N LYS A 85 -8.06 -19.88 7.25
CA LYS A 85 -8.07 -21.32 7.58
C LYS A 85 -9.46 -21.95 7.43
N LEU A 86 -10.52 -21.26 7.87
CA LEU A 86 -11.90 -21.72 7.71
C LEU A 86 -12.30 -21.85 6.23
N MET A 87 -11.78 -20.97 5.39
CA MET A 87 -12.05 -20.95 3.94
C MET A 87 -11.08 -21.83 3.13
N ASP A 88 -10.21 -22.60 3.79
CA ASP A 88 -9.19 -23.45 3.16
C ASP A 88 -8.27 -22.70 2.19
N VAL A 89 -7.93 -21.44 2.50
CA VAL A 89 -6.99 -20.63 1.71
C VAL A 89 -5.55 -21.07 2.01
N ASP A 90 -4.81 -21.46 0.95
CA ASP A 90 -3.45 -22.01 1.01
C ASP A 90 -2.41 -21.02 0.48
N TYR A 91 -2.19 -19.94 1.24
CA TYR A 91 -1.15 -18.95 0.92
C TYR A 91 0.24 -19.42 1.36
N ASP A 92 1.27 -19.09 0.58
CA ASP A 92 2.66 -19.43 0.89
C ASP A 92 3.29 -18.45 1.90
N ASP A 93 2.87 -17.17 1.89
CA ASP A 93 3.31 -16.18 2.89
C ASP A 93 2.17 -15.21 3.25
N PHE A 94 2.19 -14.76 4.50
CA PHE A 94 1.31 -13.73 5.04
C PHE A 94 2.16 -12.56 5.53
N ILE A 95 2.32 -11.52 4.69
CA ILE A 95 3.12 -10.34 5.01
C ILE A 95 2.32 -9.34 5.86
N ARG A 96 2.98 -8.80 6.88
CA ARG A 96 2.45 -7.70 7.69
C ARG A 96 3.36 -6.49 7.50
N THR A 97 2.79 -5.30 7.31
CA THR A 97 3.64 -4.10 7.22
C THR A 97 4.34 -3.77 8.54
N SER A 98 3.86 -4.31 9.66
CA SER A 98 4.53 -4.23 10.98
C SER A 98 5.65 -5.27 11.18
N ASP A 99 5.85 -6.24 10.27
CA ASP A 99 6.94 -7.19 10.35
C ASP A 99 8.32 -6.50 10.22
N GLU A 100 9.28 -6.90 11.06
CA GLU A 100 10.64 -6.31 11.04
C GLU A 100 11.31 -6.44 9.67
N ARG A 101 11.10 -7.55 8.95
CA ARG A 101 11.60 -7.76 7.58
C ARG A 101 11.08 -6.68 6.62
N HIS A 102 9.79 -6.31 6.76
CA HIS A 102 9.17 -5.30 5.92
C HIS A 102 9.67 -3.90 6.29
N VAL A 103 9.72 -3.59 7.58
CA VAL A 103 10.27 -2.30 8.07
C VAL A 103 11.67 -2.05 7.52
N LYS A 104 12.56 -3.06 7.58
CA LYS A 104 13.93 -2.96 7.05
C LYS A 104 13.96 -2.77 5.53
N ALA A 105 13.10 -3.46 4.80
CA ALA A 105 13.01 -3.32 3.33
C ALA A 105 12.54 -1.91 2.94
N VAL A 106 11.49 -1.39 3.60
CA VAL A 106 11.00 -0.02 3.37
C VAL A 106 12.08 1.02 3.67
N GLN A 107 12.77 0.91 4.80
CA GLN A 107 13.87 1.81 5.16
C GLN A 107 14.98 1.80 4.12
N LYS A 108 15.38 0.61 3.65
CA LYS A 108 16.42 0.46 2.62
C LYS A 108 16.01 1.12 1.29
N ILE A 109 14.75 0.91 0.87
CA ILE A 109 14.22 1.51 -0.38
C ILE A 109 14.10 3.02 -0.23
N PHE A 110 13.55 3.52 0.87
CA PHE A 110 13.41 4.95 1.13
C PHE A 110 14.78 5.66 1.10
N ARG A 111 15.76 5.12 1.81
CA ARG A 111 17.13 5.63 1.82
C ARG A 111 17.74 5.66 0.42
N ARG A 112 17.61 4.56 -0.34
CA ARG A 112 18.12 4.49 -1.72
C ARG A 112 17.52 5.55 -2.63
N LEU A 113 16.19 5.73 -2.58
CA LEU A 113 15.50 6.75 -3.38
C LEU A 113 15.91 8.17 -2.96
N TYR A 114 16.14 8.39 -1.67
CA TYR A 114 16.66 9.66 -1.17
C TYR A 114 18.08 9.94 -1.66
N GLU A 115 19.00 8.98 -1.55
CA GLU A 115 20.38 9.10 -2.02
C GLU A 115 20.48 9.29 -3.56
N GLN A 116 19.54 8.74 -4.31
CA GLN A 116 19.41 8.94 -5.76
C GLN A 116 18.81 10.31 -6.12
N GLY A 117 18.32 11.06 -5.14
CA GLY A 117 17.66 12.34 -5.35
C GLY A 117 16.23 12.23 -5.90
N ASP A 118 15.64 11.06 -5.83
CA ASP A 118 14.24 10.80 -6.21
C ASP A 118 13.26 11.11 -5.08
N ILE A 119 13.74 11.12 -3.84
CA ILE A 119 13.03 11.67 -2.69
C ILE A 119 13.73 12.95 -2.24
N TYR A 120 12.98 13.99 -1.93
CA TYR A 120 13.47 15.25 -1.42
C TYR A 120 12.62 15.74 -0.24
N LYS A 121 13.20 16.58 0.60
CA LYS A 121 12.53 17.18 1.76
C LYS A 121 11.89 18.51 1.36
N GLY A 122 10.67 18.71 1.78
CA GLY A 122 9.88 19.93 1.53
C GLY A 122 8.89 20.19 2.65
N SER A 123 8.04 21.19 2.47
CA SER A 123 6.90 21.44 3.34
C SER A 123 5.62 21.17 2.58
N TYR A 124 4.67 20.55 3.26
CA TYR A 124 3.34 20.32 2.74
C TYR A 124 2.36 21.29 3.39
N GLU A 125 1.70 22.09 2.59
CA GLU A 125 0.54 22.89 2.99
C GLU A 125 -0.68 22.41 2.22
N GLY A 126 -1.72 22.00 2.95
CA GLY A 126 -2.93 21.52 2.30
C GLY A 126 -4.00 21.08 3.28
N TRP A 127 -5.02 20.45 2.75
CA TRP A 127 -6.15 19.92 3.50
C TRP A 127 -6.07 18.41 3.59
N TYR A 128 -6.09 17.86 4.79
CA TYR A 128 -5.96 16.43 5.05
C TYR A 128 -7.28 15.82 5.49
N CYS A 129 -7.67 14.75 4.82
CA CYS A 129 -8.79 13.91 5.20
C CYS A 129 -8.30 12.68 5.96
N THR A 130 -8.46 12.65 7.27
CA THR A 130 -8.04 11.51 8.10
C THR A 130 -8.72 10.19 7.72
N PRO A 131 -10.05 10.15 7.41
CA PRO A 131 -10.69 8.91 7.02
C PRO A 131 -10.23 8.31 5.69
N CYS A 132 -9.84 9.17 4.72
CA CYS A 132 -9.33 8.74 3.41
C CYS A 132 -7.81 8.66 3.36
N GLU A 133 -7.14 9.14 4.42
CA GLU A 133 -5.67 9.27 4.49
C GLU A 133 -5.09 9.99 3.25
N SER A 134 -5.79 11.04 2.79
CA SER A 134 -5.49 11.73 1.54
C SER A 134 -5.39 13.23 1.75
N PHE A 135 -4.49 13.82 0.95
CA PHE A 135 -4.30 15.26 0.89
C PHE A 135 -5.03 15.87 -0.28
N PHE A 136 -5.51 17.08 -0.08
CA PHE A 136 -6.22 17.86 -1.09
C PHE A 136 -5.73 19.31 -1.07
N THR A 137 -5.65 19.92 -2.24
CA THR A 137 -5.56 21.37 -2.37
C THR A 137 -6.92 21.99 -2.07
N GLU A 138 -6.95 23.27 -1.75
CA GLU A 138 -8.21 23.99 -1.49
C GLU A 138 -9.17 23.91 -2.69
N MET A 139 -8.65 23.93 -3.91
CA MET A 139 -9.45 23.83 -5.15
C MET A 139 -10.07 22.44 -5.36
N GLN A 140 -9.52 21.40 -4.74
CA GLN A 140 -10.06 20.03 -4.85
C GLN A 140 -11.18 19.77 -3.85
N LEU A 141 -11.34 20.63 -2.83
CA LEU A 141 -12.39 20.45 -1.83
C LEU A 141 -13.78 20.70 -2.45
N LYS A 142 -14.77 19.97 -1.96
CA LYS A 142 -16.19 20.18 -2.25
C LYS A 142 -16.85 20.75 -1.00
N ASP A 143 -17.25 22.01 -1.08
CA ASP A 143 -17.86 22.75 0.05
C ASP A 143 -17.00 22.71 1.34
N GLY A 144 -15.66 22.81 1.19
CA GLY A 144 -14.73 22.73 2.30
C GLY A 144 -14.53 21.32 2.89
N CYS A 145 -15.06 20.29 2.22
CA CYS A 145 -14.99 18.89 2.65
C CYS A 145 -14.18 18.03 1.66
N CYS A 146 -13.82 16.83 2.10
CA CYS A 146 -13.14 15.84 1.28
C CYS A 146 -13.96 15.49 0.03
N PRO A 147 -13.39 15.54 -1.18
CA PRO A 147 -14.11 15.25 -2.42
C PRO A 147 -14.51 13.78 -2.54
N ASP A 148 -13.81 12.88 -1.84
CA ASP A 148 -14.02 11.43 -1.93
C ASP A 148 -15.07 10.91 -0.95
N CYS A 149 -15.05 11.41 0.30
CA CYS A 149 -15.93 10.88 1.35
C CYS A 149 -16.90 11.93 1.94
N GLY A 150 -16.81 13.19 1.54
CA GLY A 150 -17.68 14.27 2.02
C GLY A 150 -17.47 14.72 3.47
N ARG A 151 -16.44 14.19 4.16
CA ARG A 151 -16.17 14.53 5.57
C ARG A 151 -15.32 15.78 5.69
N PRO A 152 -15.38 16.48 6.86
CA PRO A 152 -14.52 17.63 7.11
C PRO A 152 -13.04 17.27 6.96
N VAL A 153 -12.25 18.22 6.47
CA VAL A 153 -10.80 18.12 6.31
C VAL A 153 -10.11 19.11 7.26
N GLU A 154 -8.88 18.80 7.64
CA GLU A 154 -8.07 19.61 8.54
C GLU A 154 -6.96 20.30 7.74
N LYS A 155 -6.78 21.62 7.92
CA LYS A 155 -5.64 22.31 7.32
C LYS A 155 -4.37 21.88 8.03
N THR A 156 -3.39 21.45 7.26
CA THR A 156 -2.11 20.97 7.79
C THR A 156 -0.96 21.70 7.09
N ASN A 157 0.07 22.00 7.85
CA ASN A 157 1.36 22.48 7.37
C ASN A 157 2.43 21.71 8.13
N GLU A 158 3.09 20.79 7.45
CA GLU A 158 4.15 20.00 8.06
C GLU A 158 5.31 19.74 7.09
N GLU A 159 6.50 19.59 7.66
CA GLU A 159 7.65 19.10 6.91
C GLU A 159 7.42 17.66 6.48
N ALA A 160 7.72 17.34 5.24
CA ALA A 160 7.53 16.02 4.67
C ALA A 160 8.58 15.70 3.60
N TYR A 161 8.74 14.42 3.32
CA TYR A 161 9.48 13.95 2.15
C TYR A 161 8.53 13.68 0.99
N PHE A 162 9.00 14.03 -0.22
CA PHE A 162 8.24 13.88 -1.47
C PHE A 162 9.02 13.01 -2.44
N PHE A 163 8.32 12.08 -3.08
CA PHE A 163 8.85 11.26 -4.16
C PHE A 163 8.52 11.91 -5.52
N LYS A 164 9.52 12.10 -6.36
CA LYS A 164 9.41 12.69 -7.70
C LYS A 164 8.69 11.73 -8.67
N LEU A 165 7.40 11.49 -8.43
CA LEU A 165 6.62 10.54 -9.21
C LEU A 165 6.53 10.96 -10.68
N GLY A 166 6.43 12.27 -10.95
CA GLY A 166 6.40 12.81 -12.31
C GLY A 166 7.63 12.47 -13.16
N LYS A 167 8.81 12.26 -12.53
CA LYS A 167 10.03 11.80 -13.22
C LYS A 167 9.84 10.47 -13.97
N TYR A 168 8.98 9.61 -13.45
CA TYR A 168 8.75 8.26 -13.96
C TYR A 168 7.56 8.14 -14.91
N GLN A 169 6.80 9.22 -15.09
CA GLN A 169 5.55 9.23 -15.86
C GLN A 169 5.73 8.73 -17.28
N GLN A 170 6.66 9.35 -18.05
CA GLN A 170 6.83 8.97 -19.45
C GLN A 170 7.33 7.53 -19.60
N TRP A 171 8.28 7.13 -18.75
CA TRP A 171 8.75 5.74 -18.74
C TRP A 171 7.60 4.73 -18.50
N MET A 172 6.69 5.04 -17.58
CA MET A 172 5.54 4.18 -17.30
C MET A 172 4.55 4.12 -18.46
N ILE A 173 4.30 5.26 -19.12
CA ILE A 173 3.44 5.31 -20.32
C ILE A 173 4.05 4.42 -21.42
N ASP A 174 5.33 4.62 -21.73
CA ASP A 174 6.02 3.87 -22.77
C ASP A 174 6.04 2.37 -22.45
N TYR A 175 6.27 2.00 -21.19
CA TYR A 175 6.25 0.61 -20.75
C TYR A 175 4.89 -0.06 -20.94
N ILE A 176 3.81 0.60 -20.51
CA ILE A 176 2.43 0.08 -20.65
C ILE A 176 2.03 -0.05 -22.13
N GLU A 177 2.44 0.89 -22.99
CA GLU A 177 2.15 0.87 -24.41
C GLU A 177 2.92 -0.24 -25.13
N GLN A 178 4.18 -0.52 -24.75
CA GLN A 178 5.01 -1.59 -25.30
C GLN A 178 4.62 -2.98 -24.76
N HIS A 179 3.94 -3.05 -23.60
CA HIS A 179 3.52 -4.28 -22.95
C HIS A 179 1.99 -4.29 -22.73
N PRO A 180 1.19 -4.51 -23.80
CA PRO A 180 -0.27 -4.35 -23.76
C PRO A 180 -0.97 -5.28 -22.75
N ASP A 181 -0.31 -6.36 -22.35
CA ASP A 181 -0.82 -7.34 -21.36
C ASP A 181 -0.43 -7.03 -19.92
N PHE A 182 0.38 -5.96 -19.69
CA PHE A 182 0.82 -5.57 -18.35
C PHE A 182 -0.35 -5.14 -17.46
N ILE A 183 -1.36 -4.47 -18.02
CA ILE A 183 -2.60 -4.10 -17.31
C ILE A 183 -3.79 -4.72 -18.03
N GLN A 184 -4.51 -5.59 -17.33
CA GLN A 184 -5.70 -6.30 -17.85
C GLN A 184 -6.93 -5.96 -16.99
N PRO A 185 -8.14 -5.90 -17.56
CA PRO A 185 -8.45 -5.91 -19.01
C PRO A 185 -8.08 -4.57 -19.68
N ALA A 186 -8.14 -4.51 -20.99
CA ALA A 186 -7.77 -3.31 -21.77
C ALA A 186 -8.48 -2.03 -21.33
N SER A 187 -9.72 -2.13 -20.81
CA SER A 187 -10.46 -0.98 -20.25
C SER A 187 -9.71 -0.36 -19.05
N ARG A 188 -9.11 -1.17 -18.17
CA ARG A 188 -8.34 -0.69 -17.04
C ARG A 188 -7.00 -0.08 -17.46
N ARG A 189 -6.34 -0.67 -18.45
CA ARG A 189 -5.16 -0.07 -19.07
C ARG A 189 -5.45 1.33 -19.62
N ASN A 190 -6.53 1.46 -20.38
CA ASN A 190 -6.93 2.75 -20.97
C ASN A 190 -7.31 3.77 -19.90
N GLU A 191 -7.97 3.35 -18.84
CA GLU A 191 -8.29 4.19 -17.68
C GLU A 191 -6.99 4.72 -17.01
N MET A 192 -6.02 3.86 -16.74
CA MET A 192 -4.74 4.25 -16.15
C MET A 192 -3.98 5.23 -17.04
N LEU A 193 -3.91 4.97 -18.33
CA LEU A 193 -3.22 5.85 -19.28
C LEU A 193 -3.90 7.22 -19.40
N ASN A 194 -5.23 7.24 -19.59
CA ASN A 194 -5.93 8.47 -19.95
C ASN A 194 -6.32 9.34 -18.75
N ASN A 195 -6.68 8.71 -17.62
CA ASN A 195 -7.20 9.44 -16.46
C ASN A 195 -6.12 9.78 -15.43
N PHE A 196 -5.00 9.03 -15.41
CA PHE A 196 -3.97 9.21 -14.39
C PHE A 196 -2.61 9.60 -14.99
N LEU A 197 -2.08 8.84 -15.96
CA LEU A 197 -0.73 9.06 -16.43
C LEU A 197 -0.61 10.25 -17.37
N ARG A 198 -1.41 10.31 -18.45
CA ARG A 198 -1.32 11.36 -19.47
C ARG A 198 -1.66 12.78 -18.97
N PRO A 199 -2.59 12.97 -18.02
CA PRO A 199 -2.84 14.29 -17.45
C PRO A 199 -1.68 14.89 -16.65
N GLY A 200 -0.74 14.07 -16.21
CA GLY A 200 0.43 14.48 -15.43
C GLY A 200 0.39 13.99 -13.99
N LEU A 201 1.50 13.39 -13.55
CA LEU A 201 1.67 12.93 -12.17
C LEU A 201 2.26 14.05 -11.32
N GLN A 202 1.72 14.21 -10.12
CA GLN A 202 2.25 15.11 -9.10
C GLN A 202 3.23 14.35 -8.20
N ASP A 203 4.18 15.07 -7.60
CA ASP A 203 5.07 14.49 -6.61
C ASP A 203 4.28 13.98 -5.41
N LEU A 204 4.62 12.79 -4.96
CA LEU A 204 3.88 12.07 -3.92
C LEU A 204 4.51 12.31 -2.55
N CYS A 205 3.70 12.78 -1.59
CA CYS A 205 4.12 12.85 -0.20
C CYS A 205 4.34 11.43 0.35
N VAL A 206 5.57 11.12 0.80
CA VAL A 206 5.97 9.79 1.25
C VAL A 206 6.42 9.73 2.70
N SER A 207 6.25 10.81 3.46
CA SER A 207 6.45 10.79 4.91
C SER A 207 5.55 11.78 5.63
N ARG A 208 5.36 11.56 6.94
CA ARG A 208 4.60 12.42 7.85
C ARG A 208 5.33 12.54 9.18
N THR A 209 5.18 13.70 9.83
CA THR A 209 5.66 13.92 11.21
C THR A 209 4.55 13.74 12.24
N SER A 210 3.30 13.87 11.81
CA SER A 210 2.10 13.78 12.66
C SER A 210 1.67 12.34 12.96
N ILE A 211 2.13 11.34 12.20
CA ILE A 211 1.83 9.92 12.38
C ILE A 211 2.99 9.26 13.12
N LYS A 212 2.68 8.48 14.19
CA LYS A 212 3.67 7.77 14.98
C LYS A 212 3.70 6.27 14.73
N TRP A 213 2.54 5.70 14.40
CA TRP A 213 2.41 4.29 14.08
C TRP A 213 2.70 4.04 12.60
N GLY A 214 3.91 3.61 12.28
CA GLY A 214 4.43 3.34 10.93
C GLY A 214 5.92 3.11 10.93
N VAL A 215 6.50 2.96 9.74
CA VAL A 215 7.94 2.74 9.54
C VAL A 215 8.69 4.07 9.75
N PRO A 216 9.58 4.20 10.74
CA PRO A 216 10.37 5.41 10.90
C PRO A 216 11.39 5.55 9.76
N VAL A 217 11.60 6.78 9.28
CA VAL A 217 12.72 7.09 8.38
C VAL A 217 14.00 6.96 9.20
N ASP A 218 14.85 6.02 8.86
CA ASP A 218 15.99 5.61 9.69
C ASP A 218 17.07 6.69 9.89
N PHE A 219 17.23 7.61 8.94
CA PHE A 219 18.15 8.75 9.03
C PHE A 219 17.48 10.05 9.51
N ASP A 220 16.14 10.08 9.63
CA ASP A 220 15.37 11.21 10.16
C ASP A 220 14.14 10.69 10.94
N PRO A 221 14.33 10.20 12.19
CA PRO A 221 13.28 9.52 12.95
C PRO A 221 12.09 10.40 13.37
N LYS A 222 12.12 11.69 13.05
CA LYS A 222 10.94 12.57 13.21
C LYS A 222 9.85 12.23 12.21
N HIS A 223 10.24 11.66 11.06
CA HIS A 223 9.37 11.28 9.96
C HIS A 223 9.03 9.80 10.01
N THR A 224 7.77 9.50 9.76
CA THR A 224 7.25 8.15 9.51
C THR A 224 6.96 8.01 8.02
N VAL A 225 7.40 6.94 7.41
CA VAL A 225 7.11 6.65 6.00
C VAL A 225 5.60 6.57 5.80
N TYR A 226 5.11 7.24 4.75
CA TYR A 226 3.68 7.35 4.51
C TYR A 226 3.18 6.26 3.57
N VAL A 227 1.95 5.89 3.77
CA VAL A 227 1.21 4.71 3.35
C VAL A 227 1.63 4.07 2.02
N TRP A 228 1.76 4.82 0.93
CA TRP A 228 1.97 4.22 -0.39
C TRP A 228 3.33 3.56 -0.56
N LEU A 229 4.40 4.18 -0.08
CA LEU A 229 5.74 3.58 -0.16
C LEU A 229 5.85 2.40 0.81
N ASP A 230 5.26 2.53 2.00
CA ASP A 230 5.17 1.45 2.98
C ASP A 230 4.36 0.27 2.40
N ALA A 231 3.08 0.48 2.14
CA ALA A 231 2.18 -0.58 1.71
C ALA A 231 2.66 -1.30 0.44
N LEU A 232 3.03 -0.56 -0.63
CA LEU A 232 3.38 -1.18 -1.91
C LEU A 232 4.70 -1.96 -1.90
N THR A 233 5.61 -1.64 -0.97
CA THR A 233 6.87 -2.36 -0.82
C THR A 233 6.67 -3.81 -0.35
N ASN A 234 5.51 -4.15 0.25
CA ASN A 234 5.23 -5.51 0.72
C ASN A 234 5.40 -6.57 -0.37
N TYR A 235 4.93 -6.27 -1.59
CA TYR A 235 4.93 -7.23 -2.71
C TYR A 235 6.34 -7.69 -3.13
N ILE A 236 7.33 -6.84 -2.94
CA ILE A 236 8.74 -7.18 -3.23
C ILE A 236 9.47 -7.65 -1.97
N THR A 237 9.08 -7.17 -0.79
CA THR A 237 9.67 -7.64 0.48
C THR A 237 9.48 -9.15 0.68
N ALA A 238 8.34 -9.69 0.28
CA ALA A 238 8.04 -11.11 0.41
C ALA A 238 8.92 -12.01 -0.47
N LEU A 239 9.54 -11.46 -1.49
CA LEU A 239 10.43 -12.19 -2.40
C LEU A 239 11.91 -12.15 -1.97
N GLY A 240 12.29 -11.35 -0.96
CA GLY A 240 13.65 -11.22 -0.41
C GLY A 240 14.37 -9.95 -0.79
#